data_d5a7fbc412f1f55eb2dfb49c4d590970
#
_entry.id   d5a7fbc412f1f55eb2dfb49c4d590970
#
_cell.length_a   1.000
_cell.length_b   1.000
_cell.length_c   1.000
_cell.angle_alpha   90.00
_cell.angle_beta   90.00
_cell.angle_gamma   90.00
#
_symmetry.space_group_name_H-M   'P 1'
#
loop_
_entity.id
_entity.type
_entity.pdbx_description
1 polymer ?
#
loop_
_entity_poly.entity_id
_entity_poly.type
_entity_poly.pdbx_seq_one_letter_code
_entity_poly.pdbx_strand_id
1 'polypeptide(L)'
;MTELLPDATHMGRVSLDVADLPAQTAFYRDVLLLDVLAENGPEVQLGRGGETLVTLRHRPDLPKGERRSAGLFHTAILHPDEASLAATLASVAVSTPTLYTGSGDHLVSKAFYLDDPEGNGIELYWDRPRSEWSWQSGRVVMDALYIDPQAFINDHLSDAARNHLSTDPDRRGALSGMNGTVGHVHLKVGDAELAKRFYVDLLGFELTAEWHGAVFVAAGGYHHHMAMNTWRSAGAGLRAPALGLGRVD
;
A
#
# COMPACT_ATOMS: atom_id res chain seq x y z
N MET A 1 -6.21 -23.50 -20.95
CA MET A 1 -5.36 -22.38 -20.48
C MET A 1 -6.34 -21.32 -19.99
N THR A 2 -6.14 -20.80 -18.80
CA THR A 2 -6.94 -19.70 -18.27
C THR A 2 -6.70 -18.46 -19.13
N GLU A 3 -7.74 -17.71 -19.46
CA GLU A 3 -7.63 -16.43 -20.14
C GLU A 3 -6.92 -15.45 -19.22
N LEU A 4 -5.94 -14.70 -19.76
CA LEU A 4 -5.23 -13.68 -18.97
C LEU A 4 -6.16 -12.49 -18.69
N LEU A 5 -5.92 -11.83 -17.57
CA LEU A 5 -6.60 -10.58 -17.27
C LEU A 5 -6.24 -9.49 -18.31
N PRO A 6 -7.17 -8.57 -18.61
CA PRO A 6 -6.88 -7.45 -19.51
C PRO A 6 -5.69 -6.62 -19.04
N ASP A 7 -4.90 -6.11 -19.97
CA ASP A 7 -3.72 -5.27 -19.68
C ASP A 7 -4.06 -3.99 -18.88
N ALA A 8 -5.29 -3.49 -19.00
CA ALA A 8 -5.79 -2.34 -18.28
C ALA A 8 -6.26 -2.65 -16.85
N THR A 9 -6.12 -3.90 -16.39
CA THR A 9 -6.44 -4.28 -15.01
C THR A 9 -5.57 -3.48 -14.03
N HIS A 10 -6.20 -2.91 -13.02
CA HIS A 10 -5.54 -2.11 -11.98
C HIS A 10 -6.24 -2.35 -10.64
N MET A 11 -5.58 -1.95 -9.57
CA MET A 11 -6.18 -2.01 -8.23
C MET A 11 -7.16 -0.86 -8.06
N GLY A 12 -8.27 -1.13 -7.40
CA GLY A 12 -9.22 -0.11 -6.96
C GLY A 12 -8.87 0.38 -5.55
N ARG A 13 -9.80 0.24 -4.63
CA ARG A 13 -9.62 0.67 -3.24
C ARG A 13 -9.44 -0.53 -2.29
N VAL A 14 -8.92 -0.24 -1.09
CA VAL A 14 -8.87 -1.19 0.02
C VAL A 14 -9.86 -0.78 1.10
N SER A 15 -10.66 -1.71 1.61
CA SER A 15 -11.53 -1.48 2.75
C SER A 15 -10.94 -2.13 4.01
N LEU A 16 -10.84 -1.35 5.08
CA LEU A 16 -10.33 -1.78 6.38
C LEU A 16 -11.45 -1.73 7.43
N ASP A 17 -11.60 -2.82 8.17
CA ASP A 17 -12.43 -2.87 9.37
C ASP A 17 -11.60 -2.35 10.55
N VAL A 18 -12.05 -1.26 11.19
CA VAL A 18 -11.30 -0.55 12.23
C VAL A 18 -12.13 -0.39 13.49
N ALA A 19 -11.46 -0.42 14.65
CA ALA A 19 -12.13 -0.24 15.94
C ALA A 19 -12.30 1.24 16.31
N ASP A 20 -11.31 2.07 16.02
CA ASP A 20 -11.32 3.52 16.30
C ASP A 20 -11.38 4.32 15.00
N LEU A 21 -12.59 4.45 14.44
CA LEU A 21 -12.81 5.17 13.19
C LEU A 21 -12.33 6.63 13.24
N PRO A 22 -12.56 7.44 14.32
CA PRO A 22 -12.03 8.79 14.41
C PRO A 22 -10.50 8.87 14.35
N ALA A 23 -9.79 8.04 15.13
CA ALA A 23 -8.33 8.04 15.16
C ALA A 23 -7.75 7.59 13.82
N GLN A 24 -8.32 6.57 13.21
CA GLN A 24 -7.90 6.10 11.89
C GLN A 24 -8.16 7.15 10.81
N THR A 25 -9.34 7.78 10.81
CA THR A 25 -9.65 8.87 9.86
C THR A 25 -8.66 10.01 10.00
N ALA A 26 -8.35 10.44 11.23
CA ALA A 26 -7.36 11.48 11.47
C ALA A 26 -5.96 11.10 10.95
N PHE A 27 -5.54 9.84 11.18
CA PHE A 27 -4.25 9.36 10.67
C PHE A 27 -4.18 9.40 9.13
N TYR A 28 -5.13 8.80 8.44
CA TYR A 28 -5.13 8.79 6.97
C TYR A 28 -5.26 10.20 6.38
N ARG A 29 -6.04 11.08 7.02
CA ARG A 29 -6.23 12.47 6.59
C ARG A 29 -5.01 13.35 6.89
N ASP A 30 -4.52 13.37 8.12
CA ASP A 30 -3.58 14.39 8.60
C ASP A 30 -2.11 13.93 8.48
N VAL A 31 -1.85 12.62 8.52
CA VAL A 31 -0.50 12.05 8.41
C VAL A 31 -0.21 11.60 6.98
N LEU A 32 -1.11 10.83 6.37
CA LEU A 32 -0.96 10.39 4.98
C LEU A 32 -1.44 11.43 3.96
N LEU A 33 -2.02 12.55 4.44
CA LEU A 33 -2.46 13.68 3.63
C LEU A 33 -3.52 13.29 2.58
N LEU A 34 -4.44 12.37 2.94
CA LEU A 34 -5.57 12.00 2.10
C LEU A 34 -6.76 12.93 2.35
N ASP A 35 -7.54 13.18 1.31
CA ASP A 35 -8.80 13.90 1.43
C ASP A 35 -9.90 12.98 1.94
N VAL A 36 -10.77 13.46 2.82
CA VAL A 36 -12.02 12.79 3.15
C VAL A 36 -13.00 13.07 2.01
N LEU A 37 -13.32 12.04 1.24
CA LEU A 37 -14.19 12.15 0.06
C LEU A 37 -15.67 11.92 0.40
N ALA A 38 -15.94 11.06 1.37
CA ALA A 38 -17.30 10.81 1.87
C ALA A 38 -17.29 10.28 3.30
N GLU A 39 -18.33 10.64 4.06
CA GLU A 39 -18.65 10.10 5.39
C GLU A 39 -20.10 9.61 5.38
N ASN A 40 -20.30 8.32 5.57
CA ASN A 40 -21.60 7.65 5.49
C ASN A 40 -21.83 6.76 6.73
N GLY A 41 -22.19 7.37 7.83
CA GLY A 41 -22.42 6.63 9.08
C GLY A 41 -21.16 5.93 9.60
N PRO A 42 -21.10 4.58 9.58
CA PRO A 42 -19.94 3.84 10.06
C PRO A 42 -18.79 3.75 9.05
N GLU A 43 -18.87 4.42 7.91
CA GLU A 43 -17.85 4.36 6.85
C GLU A 43 -17.32 5.74 6.50
N VAL A 44 -16.00 5.83 6.31
CA VAL A 44 -15.29 7.00 5.80
C VAL A 44 -14.47 6.58 4.59
N GLN A 45 -14.60 7.33 3.50
CA GLN A 45 -13.81 7.14 2.28
C GLN A 45 -12.75 8.22 2.20
N LEU A 46 -11.49 7.80 2.05
CA LEU A 46 -10.36 8.70 1.93
C LEU A 46 -9.60 8.40 0.63
N GLY A 47 -9.08 9.46 0.03
CA GLY A 47 -8.38 9.33 -1.25
C GLY A 47 -7.69 10.58 -1.72
N ARG A 48 -7.37 10.63 -3.01
CA ARG A 48 -6.72 11.77 -3.68
C ARG A 48 -7.30 11.99 -5.07
N GLY A 49 -7.33 13.25 -5.53
CA GLY A 49 -7.79 13.58 -6.86
C GLY A 49 -9.23 13.11 -7.18
N GLY A 50 -10.06 12.90 -6.14
CA GLY A 50 -11.41 12.37 -6.28
C GLY A 50 -11.49 10.83 -6.30
N GLU A 51 -10.35 10.11 -6.34
CA GLU A 51 -10.30 8.65 -6.32
C GLU A 51 -10.23 8.14 -4.88
N THR A 52 -11.13 7.23 -4.50
CA THR A 52 -11.11 6.58 -3.19
C THR A 52 -9.99 5.53 -3.16
N LEU A 53 -9.05 5.68 -2.22
CA LEU A 53 -7.96 4.72 -1.99
C LEU A 53 -8.27 3.79 -0.82
N VAL A 54 -8.81 4.34 0.27
CA VAL A 54 -9.10 3.59 1.49
C VAL A 54 -10.53 3.87 1.93
N THR A 55 -11.26 2.81 2.25
CA THR A 55 -12.55 2.89 2.96
C THR A 55 -12.36 2.33 4.36
N LEU A 56 -12.52 3.16 5.37
CA LEU A 56 -12.52 2.75 6.78
C LEU A 56 -13.95 2.40 7.19
N ARG A 57 -14.15 1.21 7.77
CA ARG A 57 -15.44 0.74 8.27
C ARG A 57 -15.37 0.52 9.77
N HIS A 58 -16.21 1.20 10.53
CA HIS A 58 -16.25 1.09 11.98
C HIS A 58 -16.81 -0.26 12.41
N ARG A 59 -15.97 -1.11 12.96
CA ARG A 59 -16.30 -2.46 13.40
C ARG A 59 -15.70 -2.75 14.80
N PRO A 60 -16.07 -1.99 15.83
CA PRO A 60 -15.53 -2.16 17.19
C PRO A 60 -15.94 -3.49 17.82
N ASP A 61 -16.90 -4.21 17.22
CA ASP A 61 -17.36 -5.54 17.60
C ASP A 61 -16.36 -6.65 17.20
N LEU A 62 -15.44 -6.39 16.25
CA LEU A 62 -14.48 -7.38 15.80
C LEU A 62 -13.25 -7.45 16.71
N PRO A 63 -12.72 -8.65 16.94
CA PRO A 63 -11.46 -8.82 17.67
C PRO A 63 -10.28 -8.32 16.81
N LYS A 64 -9.19 -7.95 17.47
CA LYS A 64 -7.91 -7.71 16.81
C LYS A 64 -7.42 -9.00 16.15
N GLY A 65 -6.94 -8.91 14.91
CA GLY A 65 -6.39 -10.07 14.18
C GLY A 65 -5.15 -10.63 14.87
N GLU A 66 -4.98 -11.93 14.79
CA GLU A 66 -3.78 -12.60 15.32
C GLU A 66 -2.57 -12.30 14.44
N ARG A 67 -1.38 -12.14 15.04
CA ARG A 67 -0.14 -11.81 14.31
C ARG A 67 0.21 -12.82 13.21
N ARG A 68 -0.13 -14.10 13.40
CA ARG A 68 0.17 -15.20 12.48
C ARG A 68 -0.99 -15.57 11.56
N SER A 69 -2.13 -14.88 11.62
CA SER A 69 -3.24 -15.15 10.71
C SER A 69 -2.96 -14.65 9.29
N ALA A 70 -3.65 -15.20 8.33
CA ALA A 70 -3.78 -14.62 6.99
C ALA A 70 -4.42 -13.22 7.08
N GLY A 71 -4.24 -12.38 6.06
CA GLY A 71 -4.81 -11.04 6.00
C GLY A 71 -3.92 -10.04 5.29
N LEU A 72 -4.01 -8.76 5.64
CA LEU A 72 -3.20 -7.71 5.06
C LEU A 72 -1.75 -7.79 5.52
N PHE A 73 -0.81 -7.69 4.57
CA PHE A 73 0.58 -7.35 4.86
C PHE A 73 0.77 -5.84 4.73
N HIS A 74 0.44 -5.25 3.55
CA HIS A 74 0.29 -3.81 3.37
C HIS A 74 -0.62 -3.45 2.21
N THR A 75 -1.18 -2.24 2.28
CA THR A 75 -1.76 -1.50 1.16
C THR A 75 -0.72 -0.55 0.61
N ALA A 76 -0.45 -0.59 -0.69
CA ALA A 76 0.55 0.26 -1.31
C ALA A 76 -0.10 1.44 -2.04
N ILE A 77 0.25 2.65 -1.60
CA ILE A 77 -0.22 3.91 -2.19
C ILE A 77 0.84 4.42 -3.16
N LEU A 78 0.50 4.40 -4.44
CA LEU A 78 1.35 4.90 -5.52
C LEU A 78 1.26 6.41 -5.63
N HIS A 79 2.40 7.06 -5.53
CA HIS A 79 2.58 8.49 -5.75
C HIS A 79 2.96 8.78 -7.20
N PRO A 80 2.49 9.88 -7.81
CA PRO A 80 2.77 10.21 -9.20
C PRO A 80 4.25 10.60 -9.44
N ASP A 81 4.93 11.08 -8.40
CA ASP A 81 6.33 11.52 -8.45
C ASP A 81 7.01 11.44 -7.08
N GLU A 82 8.35 11.56 -7.09
CA GLU A 82 9.18 11.50 -5.89
C GLU A 82 8.92 12.69 -4.94
N ALA A 83 8.51 13.85 -5.46
CA ALA A 83 8.24 15.03 -4.62
C ALA A 83 6.97 14.84 -3.78
N SER A 84 5.92 14.26 -4.34
CA SER A 84 4.70 13.95 -3.61
C SER A 84 4.91 12.81 -2.59
N LEU A 85 5.72 11.81 -2.94
CA LEU A 85 6.15 10.77 -2.01
C LEU A 85 6.95 11.37 -0.83
N ALA A 86 7.91 12.24 -1.12
CA ALA A 86 8.72 12.94 -0.10
C ALA A 86 7.87 13.80 0.82
N ALA A 87 6.83 14.48 0.30
CA ALA A 87 5.93 15.29 1.12
C ALA A 87 5.12 14.43 2.11
N THR A 88 4.56 13.29 1.66
CA THR A 88 3.86 12.37 2.57
C THR A 88 4.83 11.75 3.59
N LEU A 89 6.01 11.33 3.16
CA LEU A 89 7.03 10.78 4.06
C LEU A 89 7.50 11.79 5.10
N ALA A 90 7.66 13.06 4.73
CA ALA A 90 7.99 14.15 5.65
C ALA A 90 6.87 14.38 6.68
N SER A 91 5.60 14.31 6.27
CA SER A 91 4.45 14.36 7.18
C SER A 91 4.47 13.21 8.20
N VAL A 92 4.76 11.99 7.75
CA VAL A 92 4.93 10.82 8.64
C VAL A 92 6.08 11.04 9.62
N ALA A 93 7.23 11.50 9.14
CA ALA A 93 8.42 11.71 9.97
C ALA A 93 8.21 12.75 11.09
N VAL A 94 7.39 13.78 10.83
CA VAL A 94 7.07 14.81 11.83
C VAL A 94 5.96 14.36 12.77
N SER A 95 4.95 13.66 12.26
CA SER A 95 3.71 13.38 13.02
C SER A 95 3.77 12.07 13.79
N THR A 96 4.31 11.02 13.19
CA THR A 96 4.26 9.64 13.73
C THR A 96 5.52 8.82 13.40
N PRO A 97 6.72 9.30 13.77
CA PRO A 97 7.98 8.63 13.37
C PRO A 97 8.08 7.19 13.92
N THR A 98 7.38 6.88 15.00
CA THR A 98 7.37 5.55 15.63
C THR A 98 6.59 4.49 14.84
N LEU A 99 5.76 4.90 13.90
CA LEU A 99 5.00 3.99 13.03
C LEU A 99 5.78 3.58 11.77
N TYR A 100 6.88 4.27 11.46
CA TYR A 100 7.76 3.91 10.35
C TYR A 100 8.47 2.57 10.61
N THR A 101 8.46 1.68 9.62
CA THR A 101 8.97 0.30 9.75
C THR A 101 10.14 -0.02 8.80
N GLY A 102 10.38 0.77 7.76
CA GLY A 102 11.49 0.53 6.85
C GLY A 102 11.37 1.19 5.48
N SER A 103 12.36 0.90 4.61
CA SER A 103 12.41 1.37 3.23
C SER A 103 12.93 0.28 2.30
N GLY A 104 12.69 0.45 1.00
CA GLY A 104 13.22 -0.45 -0.03
C GLY A 104 13.35 0.23 -1.38
N ASP A 105 14.53 0.13 -2.00
CA ASP A 105 14.69 0.30 -3.45
C ASP A 105 14.48 -1.08 -4.07
N HIS A 106 13.38 -1.23 -4.78
CA HIS A 106 13.01 -2.49 -5.40
C HIS A 106 13.49 -2.63 -6.84
N LEU A 107 14.34 -1.72 -7.32
CA LEU A 107 14.83 -1.60 -8.70
C LEU A 107 13.75 -1.16 -9.69
N VAL A 108 12.49 -1.45 -9.41
CA VAL A 108 11.30 -1.00 -10.16
C VAL A 108 10.61 0.17 -9.49
N SER A 109 10.79 0.34 -8.19
CA SER A 109 10.16 1.37 -7.37
C SER A 109 11.04 1.76 -6.19
N LYS A 110 10.72 2.90 -5.56
CA LYS A 110 11.25 3.31 -4.25
C LYS A 110 10.11 3.34 -3.26
N ALA A 111 10.26 2.70 -2.10
CA ALA A 111 9.19 2.46 -1.14
C ALA A 111 9.59 2.79 0.30
N PHE A 112 8.61 3.25 1.09
CA PHE A 112 8.73 3.51 2.52
C PHE A 112 7.54 2.87 3.23
N TYR A 113 7.82 2.12 4.29
CA TYR A 113 6.86 1.28 5.00
C TYR A 113 6.54 1.86 6.36
N LEU A 114 5.28 1.76 6.74
CA LEU A 114 4.79 2.13 8.07
C LEU A 114 3.56 1.30 8.41
N ASP A 115 3.18 1.32 9.68
CA ASP A 115 1.90 0.79 10.13
C ASP A 115 0.93 1.94 10.45
N ASP A 116 -0.38 1.73 10.27
CA ASP A 116 -1.38 2.63 10.84
C ASP A 116 -1.53 2.40 12.37
N PRO A 117 -2.29 3.25 13.09
CA PRO A 117 -2.45 3.10 14.54
C PRO A 117 -3.02 1.75 15.01
N GLU A 118 -3.72 1.01 14.16
CA GLU A 118 -4.24 -0.32 14.47
C GLU A 118 -3.33 -1.46 13.98
N GLY A 119 -2.23 -1.13 13.29
CA GLY A 119 -1.22 -2.08 12.82
C GLY A 119 -1.50 -2.63 11.42
N ASN A 120 -2.29 -1.94 10.61
CA ASN A 120 -2.40 -2.26 9.20
C ASN A 120 -1.18 -1.69 8.46
N GLY A 121 -0.45 -2.54 7.74
CA GLY A 121 0.73 -2.14 6.99
C GLY A 121 0.38 -1.23 5.80
N ILE A 122 1.20 -0.23 5.58
CA ILE A 122 1.11 0.73 4.48
C ILE A 122 2.47 0.81 3.80
N GLU A 123 2.47 0.82 2.48
CA GLU A 123 3.61 1.17 1.65
C GLU A 123 3.32 2.49 0.93
N LEU A 124 4.18 3.48 1.09
CA LEU A 124 4.18 4.71 0.29
C LEU A 124 5.27 4.54 -0.76
N TYR A 125 4.94 4.62 -2.04
CA TYR A 125 5.93 4.33 -3.06
C TYR A 125 5.74 5.15 -4.34
N TRP A 126 6.80 5.17 -5.15
CA TRP A 126 6.85 5.73 -6.49
C TRP A 126 7.51 4.74 -7.43
N ASP A 127 6.92 4.52 -8.58
CA ASP A 127 7.46 3.66 -9.63
C ASP A 127 8.52 4.37 -10.46
N ARG A 128 9.63 3.70 -10.68
CA ARG A 128 10.56 4.08 -11.74
C ARG A 128 9.88 3.97 -13.10
N PRO A 129 10.28 4.78 -14.09
CA PRO A 129 9.80 4.60 -15.47
C PRO A 129 9.90 3.13 -15.91
N ARG A 130 8.86 2.59 -16.51
CA ARG A 130 8.84 1.18 -16.97
C ARG A 130 9.99 0.84 -17.90
N SER A 131 10.53 1.82 -18.63
CA SER A 131 11.72 1.66 -19.51
C SER A 131 13.02 1.35 -18.75
N GLU A 132 13.05 1.57 -17.43
CA GLU A 132 14.19 1.27 -16.56
C GLU A 132 14.06 -0.11 -15.90
N TRP A 133 12.89 -0.76 -16.01
CA TRP A 133 12.68 -2.08 -15.42
C TRP A 133 13.42 -3.16 -16.22
N SER A 134 14.08 -4.04 -15.50
CA SER A 134 14.78 -5.19 -16.10
C SER A 134 13.95 -6.45 -15.98
N TRP A 135 13.95 -7.26 -17.04
CA TRP A 135 13.22 -8.52 -17.10
C TRP A 135 14.18 -9.67 -17.44
N GLN A 136 14.07 -10.77 -16.71
CA GLN A 136 14.85 -11.99 -16.98
C GLN A 136 13.91 -13.20 -17.00
N SER A 137 13.94 -13.96 -18.09
CA SER A 137 13.08 -15.14 -18.27
C SER A 137 11.60 -14.91 -17.99
N GLY A 138 11.06 -13.75 -18.42
CA GLY A 138 9.67 -13.38 -18.19
C GLY A 138 9.34 -12.95 -16.76
N ARG A 139 10.34 -12.72 -15.91
CA ARG A 139 10.20 -12.22 -14.55
C ARG A 139 10.85 -10.84 -14.43
N VAL A 140 10.17 -9.94 -13.72
CA VAL A 140 10.77 -8.64 -13.39
C VAL A 140 11.86 -8.82 -12.34
N VAL A 141 12.98 -8.14 -12.55
CA VAL A 141 14.10 -8.15 -11.60
C VAL A 141 13.81 -7.16 -10.49
N MET A 142 13.63 -7.66 -9.28
CA MET A 142 13.41 -6.87 -8.06
C MET A 142 14.41 -7.24 -6.98
N ASP A 143 14.69 -6.28 -6.09
CA ASP A 143 15.50 -6.47 -4.90
C ASP A 143 14.90 -5.66 -3.74
N ALA A 144 15.55 -5.63 -2.59
CA ALA A 144 15.16 -4.84 -1.43
C ALA A 144 16.39 -4.14 -0.84
N LEU A 145 16.89 -3.12 -1.54
CA LEU A 145 18.04 -2.34 -1.12
C LEU A 145 17.61 -1.20 -0.18
N TYR A 146 18.44 -0.86 0.79
CA TYR A 146 18.11 0.21 1.74
C TYR A 146 18.11 1.60 1.07
N ILE A 147 17.11 2.41 1.41
CA ILE A 147 17.07 3.84 1.11
C ILE A 147 17.07 4.62 2.43
N ASP A 148 17.92 5.63 2.55
CA ASP A 148 17.86 6.57 3.68
C ASP A 148 16.66 7.50 3.52
N PRO A 149 15.64 7.43 4.40
CA PRO A 149 14.43 8.24 4.28
C PRO A 149 14.70 9.73 4.45
N GLN A 150 15.68 10.12 5.27
CA GLN A 150 16.02 11.53 5.46
C GLN A 150 16.72 12.10 4.23
N ALA A 151 17.61 11.35 3.61
CA ALA A 151 18.24 11.75 2.35
C ALA A 151 17.18 11.89 1.25
N PHE A 152 16.27 10.92 1.13
CA PHE A 152 15.18 10.98 0.15
C PHE A 152 14.29 12.23 0.34
N ILE A 153 13.91 12.57 1.58
CA ILE A 153 13.15 13.79 1.88
C ILE A 153 13.96 15.04 1.49
N ASN A 154 15.24 15.09 1.83
CA ASN A 154 16.07 16.26 1.53
C ASN A 154 16.21 16.50 0.02
N ASP A 155 16.33 15.43 -0.76
CA ASP A 155 16.58 15.49 -2.20
C ASP A 155 15.31 15.81 -2.99
N HIS A 156 14.13 15.39 -2.52
CA HIS A 156 12.90 15.43 -3.31
C HIS A 156 11.80 16.34 -2.73
N LEU A 157 11.85 16.73 -1.45
CA LEU A 157 10.82 17.59 -0.86
C LEU A 157 10.89 19.01 -1.42
N SER A 158 9.85 19.44 -2.11
CA SER A 158 9.76 20.81 -2.65
C SER A 158 9.70 21.88 -1.54
N ASP A 159 10.20 23.08 -1.83
CA ASP A 159 10.13 24.22 -0.88
C ASP A 159 8.68 24.57 -0.52
N ALA A 160 7.75 24.48 -1.49
CA ALA A 160 6.33 24.71 -1.24
C ALA A 160 5.76 23.72 -0.24
N ALA A 161 6.01 22.41 -0.45
CA ALA A 161 5.57 21.37 0.47
C ALA A 161 6.22 21.51 1.86
N ARG A 162 7.51 21.82 1.92
CA ARG A 162 8.24 22.09 3.16
C ARG A 162 7.59 23.24 3.95
N ASN A 163 7.22 24.33 3.27
CA ASN A 163 6.55 25.47 3.88
C ASN A 163 5.18 25.06 4.45
N HIS A 164 4.34 24.40 3.68
CA HIS A 164 3.03 23.90 4.16
C HIS A 164 3.14 22.99 5.36
N LEU A 165 4.06 22.02 5.33
CA LEU A 165 4.26 21.08 6.44
C LEU A 165 4.73 21.76 7.74
N SER A 166 5.41 22.91 7.64
CA SER A 166 5.97 23.63 8.80
C SER A 166 5.08 24.73 9.34
N THR A 167 4.20 25.34 8.53
CA THR A 167 3.47 26.56 8.89
C THR A 167 1.96 26.44 8.82
N ASP A 168 1.42 25.51 8.04
CA ASP A 168 -0.01 25.34 7.84
C ASP A 168 -0.55 24.20 8.73
N PRO A 169 -1.56 24.46 9.61
CA PRO A 169 -2.26 23.42 10.33
C PRO A 169 -2.92 22.38 9.40
N ASP A 170 -3.39 22.81 8.22
CA ASP A 170 -3.89 21.92 7.17
C ASP A 170 -2.76 21.53 6.20
N ARG A 171 -1.94 20.58 6.65
CA ARG A 171 -0.79 20.08 5.87
C ARG A 171 -1.14 19.47 4.52
N ARG A 172 -2.43 19.17 4.29
CA ARG A 172 -2.91 18.59 3.01
C ARG A 172 -2.66 19.53 1.84
N GLY A 173 -2.61 20.84 2.08
CA GLY A 173 -2.20 21.82 1.07
C GLY A 173 -0.86 21.51 0.39
N ALA A 174 0.03 20.80 1.06
CA ALA A 174 1.30 20.36 0.48
C ALA A 174 1.13 19.40 -0.71
N LEU A 175 -0.01 18.72 -0.80
CA LEU A 175 -0.35 17.77 -1.86
C LEU A 175 -1.62 18.16 -2.63
N SER A 176 -2.06 19.41 -2.52
CA SER A 176 -3.25 19.89 -3.20
C SER A 176 -3.16 19.68 -4.72
N GLY A 177 -4.18 19.02 -5.30
CA GLY A 177 -4.26 18.72 -6.72
C GLY A 177 -3.39 17.53 -7.18
N MET A 178 -2.73 16.84 -6.27
CA MET A 178 -1.98 15.63 -6.62
C MET A 178 -2.88 14.39 -6.64
N ASN A 179 -2.66 13.54 -7.62
CA ASN A 179 -3.32 12.24 -7.74
C ASN A 179 -2.55 11.18 -6.95
N GLY A 180 -3.21 10.06 -6.69
CA GLY A 180 -2.62 8.86 -6.13
C GLY A 180 -3.55 7.70 -6.38
N THR A 181 -3.03 6.48 -6.39
CA THR A 181 -3.82 5.26 -6.57
C THR A 181 -3.36 4.19 -5.59
N VAL A 182 -4.18 3.17 -5.37
CA VAL A 182 -3.68 1.92 -4.83
C VAL A 182 -2.99 1.20 -5.97
N GLY A 183 -1.68 1.10 -5.93
CA GLY A 183 -0.94 0.44 -7.00
C GLY A 183 -0.84 -1.06 -6.82
N HIS A 184 -0.74 -1.52 -5.56
CA HIS A 184 -0.78 -2.94 -5.25
C HIS A 184 -1.24 -3.23 -3.81
N VAL A 185 -1.58 -4.49 -3.57
CA VAL A 185 -1.90 -5.01 -2.23
C VAL A 185 -1.05 -6.25 -1.96
N HIS A 186 -0.41 -6.28 -0.79
CA HIS A 186 0.36 -7.42 -0.34
C HIS A 186 -0.39 -8.15 0.78
N LEU A 187 -0.61 -9.45 0.60
CA LEU A 187 -1.35 -10.29 1.53
C LEU A 187 -0.42 -11.23 2.30
N LYS A 188 -0.78 -11.50 3.53
CA LYS A 188 -0.28 -12.64 4.30
C LYS A 188 -1.17 -13.84 3.98
N VAL A 189 -0.58 -14.95 3.54
CA VAL A 189 -1.28 -16.20 3.22
C VAL A 189 -0.65 -17.38 3.96
N GLY A 190 -1.38 -18.48 4.10
CA GLY A 190 -0.85 -19.68 4.73
C GLY A 190 0.04 -20.52 3.82
N ASP A 191 -0.17 -20.44 2.51
CA ASP A 191 0.52 -21.22 1.49
C ASP A 191 0.66 -20.38 0.21
N ALA A 192 1.90 -20.05 -0.18
CA ALA A 192 2.19 -19.24 -1.34
C ALA A 192 1.91 -19.99 -2.66
N GLU A 193 2.12 -21.31 -2.72
CA GLU A 193 1.84 -22.11 -3.91
C GLU A 193 0.32 -22.26 -4.14
N LEU A 194 -0.46 -22.39 -3.07
CA LEU A 194 -1.92 -22.38 -3.18
C LEU A 194 -2.44 -21.02 -3.65
N ALA A 195 -1.89 -19.95 -3.10
CA ALA A 195 -2.21 -18.59 -3.55
C ALA A 195 -1.83 -18.38 -5.02
N LYS A 196 -0.63 -18.80 -5.46
CA LYS A 196 -0.21 -18.75 -6.85
C LYS A 196 -1.19 -19.46 -7.77
N ARG A 197 -1.60 -20.67 -7.45
CA ARG A 197 -2.62 -21.39 -8.25
C ARG A 197 -3.93 -20.63 -8.35
N PHE A 198 -4.37 -20.01 -7.26
CA PHE A 198 -5.60 -19.22 -7.28
C PHE A 198 -5.47 -17.98 -8.17
N TYR A 199 -4.43 -17.16 -7.97
CA TYR A 199 -4.29 -15.90 -8.71
C TYR A 199 -3.86 -16.11 -10.16
N VAL A 200 -2.97 -17.06 -10.44
CA VAL A 200 -2.45 -17.31 -11.79
C VAL A 200 -3.37 -18.27 -12.56
N ASP A 201 -3.59 -19.49 -12.02
CA ASP A 201 -4.26 -20.54 -12.80
C ASP A 201 -5.78 -20.35 -12.87
N LEU A 202 -6.39 -19.70 -11.85
CA LEU A 202 -7.84 -19.51 -11.79
C LEU A 202 -8.25 -18.09 -12.21
N LEU A 203 -7.58 -17.05 -11.70
CA LEU A 203 -7.97 -15.66 -11.99
C LEU A 203 -7.30 -15.08 -13.23
N GLY A 204 -6.18 -15.65 -13.72
CA GLY A 204 -5.53 -15.22 -14.95
C GLY A 204 -4.54 -14.06 -14.80
N PHE A 205 -4.00 -13.84 -13.59
CA PHE A 205 -2.84 -12.96 -13.44
C PHE A 205 -1.58 -13.59 -14.01
N GLU A 206 -0.65 -12.77 -14.47
CA GLU A 206 0.70 -13.16 -14.83
C GLU A 206 1.58 -13.24 -13.60
N LEU A 207 2.38 -14.30 -13.49
CA LEU A 207 3.39 -14.42 -12.45
C LEU A 207 4.61 -13.55 -12.82
N THR A 208 4.87 -12.49 -12.08
CA THR A 208 5.92 -11.51 -12.39
C THR A 208 7.19 -11.68 -11.59
N ALA A 209 7.12 -12.21 -10.38
CA ALA A 209 8.30 -12.59 -9.58
C ALA A 209 7.96 -13.65 -8.55
N GLU A 210 8.99 -14.37 -8.08
CA GLU A 210 8.92 -15.32 -6.96
C GLU A 210 10.13 -15.12 -6.06
N TRP A 211 9.87 -14.99 -4.76
CA TRP A 211 10.90 -15.00 -3.72
C TRP A 211 10.63 -16.14 -2.75
N HIS A 212 11.59 -16.44 -1.89
CA HIS A 212 11.35 -17.46 -0.86
C HIS A 212 10.14 -17.12 0.01
N GLY A 213 9.07 -17.92 -0.11
CA GLY A 213 7.82 -17.74 0.62
C GLY A 213 6.96 -16.59 0.15
N ALA A 214 7.17 -16.06 -1.05
CA ALA A 214 6.34 -15.00 -1.63
C ALA A 214 6.19 -15.15 -3.15
N VAL A 215 5.01 -14.77 -3.65
CA VAL A 215 4.68 -14.71 -5.07
C VAL A 215 4.12 -13.33 -5.42
N PHE A 216 4.46 -12.83 -6.60
CA PHE A 216 4.06 -11.53 -7.11
C PHE A 216 3.37 -11.72 -8.46
N VAL A 217 2.20 -11.12 -8.62
CA VAL A 217 1.39 -11.31 -9.82
C VAL A 217 0.83 -9.97 -10.30
N ALA A 218 0.71 -9.83 -11.63
CA ALA A 218 0.18 -8.64 -12.26
C ALA A 218 -0.61 -8.95 -13.52
N ALA A 219 -1.11 -7.91 -14.18
CA ALA A 219 -1.59 -7.88 -15.54
C ALA A 219 -0.87 -6.75 -16.29
N GLY A 220 -0.81 -6.82 -17.63
CA GLY A 220 -0.34 -5.73 -18.48
C GLY A 220 1.12 -5.32 -18.25
N GLY A 221 2.00 -6.26 -17.88
CA GLY A 221 3.41 -6.00 -17.69
C GLY A 221 3.75 -5.06 -16.54
N TYR A 222 2.89 -4.94 -15.53
CA TYR A 222 3.20 -4.24 -14.29
C TYR A 222 4.09 -5.11 -13.38
N HIS A 223 4.85 -4.53 -12.45
CA HIS A 223 5.72 -5.32 -11.58
C HIS A 223 4.94 -6.23 -10.64
N HIS A 224 3.86 -5.77 -10.01
CA HIS A 224 2.83 -6.58 -9.35
C HIS A 224 1.63 -5.74 -8.91
N HIS A 225 0.43 -6.29 -9.10
CA HIS A 225 -0.81 -5.74 -8.53
C HIS A 225 -1.15 -6.44 -7.21
N MET A 226 -0.82 -7.71 -7.11
CA MET A 226 -0.99 -8.49 -5.88
C MET A 226 0.32 -9.18 -5.53
N ALA A 227 0.64 -9.21 -4.25
CA ALA A 227 1.68 -10.04 -3.70
C ALA A 227 1.15 -10.86 -2.53
N MET A 228 1.63 -12.07 -2.36
CA MET A 228 1.24 -12.99 -1.31
C MET A 228 2.48 -13.59 -0.66
N ASN A 229 2.60 -13.47 0.66
CA ASN A 229 3.71 -14.03 1.40
C ASN A 229 3.28 -14.92 2.58
N THR A 230 4.19 -15.80 2.98
CA THR A 230 4.03 -16.69 4.15
C THR A 230 4.97 -16.32 5.31
N TRP A 231 5.70 -15.19 5.22
CA TRP A 231 6.81 -14.87 6.15
C TRP A 231 6.41 -14.83 7.63
N ARG A 232 5.16 -14.46 7.92
CA ARG A 232 4.63 -14.43 9.29
C ARG A 232 3.37 -15.28 9.47
N SER A 233 2.93 -15.98 8.41
CA SER A 233 1.62 -16.66 8.35
C SER A 233 1.67 -18.06 7.73
N ALA A 234 2.86 -18.67 7.60
CA ALA A 234 2.99 -20.01 7.06
C ALA A 234 2.07 -21.00 7.81
N GLY A 235 1.27 -21.76 7.05
CA GLY A 235 0.29 -22.72 7.58
C GLY A 235 -1.00 -22.11 8.12
N ALA A 236 -1.20 -20.78 8.01
CA ALA A 236 -2.46 -20.15 8.41
C ALA A 236 -3.63 -20.67 7.56
N GLY A 237 -4.71 -21.04 8.23
CA GLY A 237 -5.98 -21.39 7.59
C GLY A 237 -6.83 -20.19 7.23
N LEU A 238 -8.12 -20.43 7.01
CA LEU A 238 -9.09 -19.36 6.77
C LEU A 238 -9.10 -18.39 7.95
N ARG A 239 -9.02 -17.10 7.62
CA ARG A 239 -9.07 -16.02 8.61
C ARG A 239 -10.47 -15.92 9.22
N ALA A 240 -10.56 -15.99 10.54
CA ALA A 240 -11.78 -15.62 11.25
C ALA A 240 -12.05 -14.10 11.07
N PRO A 241 -13.32 -13.66 11.17
CA PRO A 241 -13.62 -12.23 11.16
C PRO A 241 -12.82 -11.48 12.22
N ALA A 242 -12.08 -10.46 11.81
CA ALA A 242 -11.21 -9.68 12.67
C ALA A 242 -10.96 -8.30 12.05
N LEU A 243 -10.51 -7.34 12.86
CA LEU A 243 -10.07 -6.02 12.40
C LEU A 243 -8.95 -6.13 11.35
N GLY A 244 -8.85 -5.14 10.50
CA GLY A 244 -7.89 -5.05 9.39
C GLY A 244 -8.56 -5.26 8.03
N LEU A 245 -7.95 -6.03 7.14
CA LEU A 245 -8.44 -6.18 5.76
C LEU A 245 -9.88 -6.68 5.70
N GLY A 246 -10.74 -5.87 5.13
CA GLY A 246 -12.12 -6.24 4.82
C GLY A 246 -12.33 -6.63 3.37
N ARG A 247 -11.79 -5.82 2.42
CA ARG A 247 -11.98 -6.02 0.99
C ARG A 247 -10.87 -5.37 0.18
N VAL A 248 -10.59 -5.93 -0.98
CA VAL A 248 -9.77 -5.36 -2.06
C VAL A 248 -10.64 -5.30 -3.32
N ASP A 249 -10.70 -4.14 -3.97
CA ASP A 249 -11.42 -3.93 -5.24
C ASP A 249 -10.45 -3.85 -6.40
#